data_a4b06c3cc60219f96d6094faa7d7b1c4
#
_entry.id   a4b06c3cc60219f96d6094faa7d7b1c4
#
_cell.length_a   1.000
_cell.length_b   1.000
_cell.length_c   1.000
_cell.angle_alpha   90.00
_cell.angle_beta   90.00
_cell.angle_gamma   90.00
#
_symmetry.space_group_name_H-M   'P 1'
#
loop_
_entity.id
_entity.type
_entity.pdbx_description
1 polymer ?
#
loop_
_entity_poly.entity_id
_entity_poly.type
_entity_poly.pdbx_seq_one_letter_code
_entity_poly.pdbx_strand_id
1 'polypeptide(L)'
;MDKILVTVIGEMCTDKFIYGDVTRLCPEAPVPVLNPFRVVENPGMAGNVVENLKAINNACEINFITQETEITKTRFVDEKSNQMIVRVDEGEGYITPLVLTEPIINKILLSDIVIVSDYNKGFLSDEVISKIAYYAKISILDSKRKMSNLFKIRDRNKRLFSPLSNVYM
;
A
#
# COMPACT_ATOMS: atom_id res chain seq x y z
N MET A 1 19.88 0.81 -22.53
CA MET A 1 18.53 1.38 -22.38
C MET A 1 18.50 2.10 -21.05
N ASP A 2 18.10 3.36 -21.07
CA ASP A 2 17.94 4.11 -19.81
C ASP A 2 16.79 3.48 -19.01
N LYS A 3 16.99 3.38 -17.68
CA LYS A 3 15.97 2.85 -16.78
C LYS A 3 14.84 3.84 -16.66
N ILE A 4 13.61 3.35 -16.63
CA ILE A 4 12.42 4.16 -16.34
C ILE A 4 12.43 4.51 -14.85
N LEU A 5 12.38 5.79 -14.53
CA LEU A 5 12.30 6.25 -13.14
C LEU A 5 10.84 6.28 -12.69
N VAL A 6 10.51 5.43 -11.71
CA VAL A 6 9.16 5.33 -11.14
C VAL A 6 9.19 5.79 -9.68
N THR A 7 8.30 6.70 -9.32
CA THR A 7 8.07 7.04 -7.90
C THR A 7 6.75 6.43 -7.45
N VAL A 8 6.80 5.58 -6.41
CA VAL A 8 5.61 5.04 -5.73
C VAL A 8 5.37 5.86 -4.47
N ILE A 9 4.13 6.33 -4.27
CA ILE A 9 3.73 7.13 -3.12
C ILE A 9 2.47 6.50 -2.52
N GLY A 10 2.51 6.15 -1.23
CA GLY A 10 1.33 5.57 -0.56
C GLY A 10 1.64 4.91 0.77
N GLU A 11 0.58 4.47 1.45
CA GLU A 11 0.72 3.75 2.71
C GLU A 11 1.29 2.36 2.49
N MET A 12 2.24 1.98 3.35
CA MET A 12 2.85 0.66 3.39
C MET A 12 2.46 -0.05 4.68
N CYS A 13 2.33 -1.37 4.64
CA CYS A 13 2.25 -2.22 5.84
C CYS A 13 3.13 -3.46 5.68
N THR A 14 3.40 -4.11 6.81
CA THR A 14 3.93 -5.47 6.86
C THR A 14 2.76 -6.44 7.01
N ASP A 15 2.51 -7.27 6.01
CA ASP A 15 1.59 -8.39 6.10
C ASP A 15 2.32 -9.58 6.74
N LYS A 16 2.03 -9.85 8.02
CA LYS A 16 2.64 -10.90 8.82
C LYS A 16 1.69 -12.08 8.98
N PHE A 17 2.14 -13.26 8.61
CA PHE A 17 1.38 -14.50 8.77
C PHE A 17 2.09 -15.38 9.79
N ILE A 18 1.37 -15.73 10.84
CA ILE A 18 1.81 -16.64 11.89
C ILE A 18 1.03 -17.93 11.72
N TYR A 19 1.72 -18.95 11.20
CA TYR A 19 1.15 -20.28 11.00
C TYR A 19 1.42 -21.17 12.19
N GLY A 20 0.42 -21.96 12.57
CA GLY A 20 0.52 -22.88 13.68
C GLY A 20 -0.53 -23.97 13.62
N ASP A 21 -0.52 -24.86 14.60
CA ASP A 21 -1.54 -25.91 14.77
C ASP A 21 -2.61 -25.47 15.75
N VAL A 22 -3.87 -25.71 15.39
CA VAL A 22 -5.04 -25.53 16.25
C VAL A 22 -5.63 -26.91 16.56
N THR A 23 -5.31 -27.45 17.73
CA THR A 23 -5.72 -28.82 18.11
C THR A 23 -6.71 -28.86 19.27
N ARG A 24 -6.93 -27.74 19.96
CA ARG A 24 -7.82 -27.67 21.13
C ARG A 24 -8.42 -26.28 21.31
N LEU A 25 -9.48 -26.24 22.09
CA LEU A 25 -10.02 -24.97 22.61
C LEU A 25 -9.32 -24.57 23.91
N CYS A 26 -9.34 -23.27 24.21
CA CYS A 26 -8.89 -22.74 25.48
C CYS A 26 -9.86 -23.17 26.60
N PRO A 27 -9.37 -23.62 27.78
CA PRO A 27 -10.25 -23.97 28.89
C PRO A 27 -10.93 -22.74 29.52
N GLU A 28 -10.38 -21.54 29.33
CA GLU A 28 -10.89 -20.30 29.92
C GLU A 28 -11.97 -19.61 29.06
N ALA A 29 -12.01 -19.91 27.77
CA ALA A 29 -12.96 -19.32 26.82
C ALA A 29 -13.12 -20.23 25.59
N PRO A 30 -14.26 -20.19 24.85
CA PRO A 30 -14.48 -21.00 23.67
C PRO A 30 -13.72 -20.44 22.44
N VAL A 31 -12.41 -20.29 22.57
CA VAL A 31 -11.51 -19.80 21.52
C VAL A 31 -10.44 -20.84 21.21
N PRO A 32 -9.97 -20.92 19.94
CA PRO A 32 -8.90 -21.85 19.57
C PRO A 32 -7.56 -21.45 20.21
N VAL A 33 -6.74 -22.46 20.54
CA VAL A 33 -5.35 -22.25 20.94
C VAL A 33 -4.45 -22.56 19.78
N LEU A 34 -3.74 -21.56 19.27
CA LEU A 34 -2.74 -21.69 18.21
C LEU A 34 -1.37 -21.96 18.80
N ASN A 35 -0.70 -23.01 18.35
CA ASN A 35 0.71 -23.29 18.64
C ASN A 35 1.55 -22.88 17.44
N PRO A 36 2.18 -21.68 17.46
CA PRO A 36 2.87 -21.15 16.28
C PRO A 36 4.22 -21.84 16.04
N PHE A 37 4.58 -22.07 14.78
CA PHE A 37 5.88 -22.65 14.39
C PHE A 37 6.51 -22.01 13.14
N ARG A 38 5.75 -21.20 12.38
CA ARG A 38 6.26 -20.54 11.18
C ARG A 38 5.73 -19.13 11.06
N VAL A 39 6.61 -18.21 10.71
CA VAL A 39 6.26 -16.80 10.44
C VAL A 39 6.67 -16.44 9.01
N VAL A 40 5.80 -15.76 8.28
CA VAL A 40 6.07 -15.22 6.95
C VAL A 40 5.68 -13.74 6.96
N GLU A 41 6.55 -12.89 6.45
CA GLU A 41 6.31 -11.46 6.34
C GLU A 41 6.46 -11.02 4.89
N ASN A 42 5.52 -10.21 4.42
CA ASN A 42 5.54 -9.64 3.08
C ASN A 42 5.20 -8.15 3.15
N PRO A 43 5.80 -7.32 2.27
CA PRO A 43 5.34 -5.94 2.11
C PRO A 43 3.91 -5.92 1.58
N GLY A 44 3.04 -5.19 2.27
CA GLY A 44 1.64 -4.98 1.86
C GLY A 44 1.38 -3.55 1.37
N MET A 45 0.17 -3.28 0.88
CA MET A 45 -0.25 -1.98 0.39
C MET A 45 0.70 -1.44 -0.72
N ALA A 46 1.19 -0.19 -0.61
CA ALA A 46 2.14 0.38 -1.56
C ALA A 46 3.48 -0.37 -1.60
N GLY A 47 3.87 -1.06 -0.51
CA GLY A 47 5.04 -1.93 -0.50
C GLY A 47 4.92 -3.09 -1.48
N ASN A 48 3.73 -3.68 -1.62
CA ASN A 48 3.48 -4.73 -2.62
C ASN A 48 3.59 -4.20 -4.06
N VAL A 49 3.20 -2.94 -4.31
CA VAL A 49 3.40 -2.30 -5.62
C VAL A 49 4.88 -2.20 -5.95
N VAL A 50 5.71 -1.81 -4.98
CA VAL A 50 7.17 -1.75 -5.15
C VAL A 50 7.76 -3.12 -5.47
N GLU A 51 7.36 -4.17 -4.74
CA GLU A 51 7.85 -5.53 -5.01
C GLU A 51 7.43 -6.04 -6.40
N ASN A 52 6.20 -5.76 -6.81
CA ASN A 52 5.72 -6.11 -8.15
C ASN A 52 6.51 -5.38 -9.25
N LEU A 53 6.83 -4.11 -9.05
CA LEU A 53 7.67 -3.36 -10.00
C LEU A 53 9.08 -3.93 -10.08
N LYS A 54 9.69 -4.32 -8.96
CA LYS A 54 11.00 -5.00 -8.94
C LYS A 54 10.97 -6.34 -9.69
N ALA A 55 9.85 -7.07 -9.60
CA ALA A 55 9.70 -8.37 -10.25
C ALA A 55 9.52 -8.27 -11.79
N ILE A 56 9.03 -7.14 -12.31
CA ILE A 56 8.78 -6.95 -13.76
C ILE A 56 10.07 -6.82 -14.59
N ASN A 57 11.20 -6.80 -14.02
CA ASN A 57 12.51 -6.70 -14.63
C ASN A 57 13.33 -5.52 -14.08
N ASN A 58 14.66 -5.62 -14.15
CA ASN A 58 15.58 -4.55 -13.77
C ASN A 58 15.47 -3.26 -14.64
N ALA A 59 14.34 -3.07 -15.33
CA ALA A 59 14.10 -1.95 -16.23
C ALA A 59 13.68 -0.65 -15.50
N CYS A 60 13.33 -0.73 -14.21
CA CYS A 60 12.87 0.42 -13.43
C CYS A 60 13.87 0.77 -12.34
N GLU A 61 14.07 2.07 -12.15
CA GLU A 61 14.60 2.65 -10.92
C GLU A 61 13.44 3.16 -10.09
N ILE A 62 13.38 2.79 -8.80
CA ILE A 62 12.19 3.02 -7.97
C ILE A 62 12.54 3.93 -6.80
N ASN A 63 11.86 5.08 -6.74
CA ASN A 63 11.74 5.88 -5.52
C ASN A 63 10.49 5.44 -4.76
N PHE A 64 10.60 5.28 -3.45
CA PHE A 64 9.46 4.95 -2.60
C PHE A 64 9.25 6.01 -1.52
N ILE A 65 8.04 6.54 -1.41
CA ILE A 65 7.63 7.56 -0.43
C ILE A 65 6.44 7.00 0.33
N THR A 66 6.65 6.73 1.62
CA THR A 66 5.63 6.17 2.51
C THR A 66 5.68 6.85 3.87
N GLN A 67 4.72 6.54 4.73
CA GLN A 67 4.69 7.01 6.11
C GLN A 67 5.87 6.45 6.93
N GLU A 68 6.26 7.17 7.99
CA GLU A 68 7.28 6.73 8.94
C GLU A 68 6.73 5.70 9.95
N THR A 69 5.45 5.80 10.26
CA THR A 69 4.80 4.89 11.20
C THR A 69 4.72 3.49 10.62
N GLU A 70 5.19 2.51 11.36
CA GLU A 70 5.06 1.10 10.98
C GLU A 70 3.62 0.64 11.15
N ILE A 71 3.05 0.06 10.10
CA ILE A 71 1.74 -0.60 10.10
C ILE A 71 1.98 -2.09 9.95
N THR A 72 1.45 -2.89 10.87
CA THR A 72 1.54 -4.35 10.81
C THR A 72 0.15 -4.98 10.79
N LYS A 73 -0.06 -5.95 9.93
CA LYS A 73 -1.27 -6.75 9.82
C LYS A 73 -0.95 -8.22 10.08
N THR A 74 -1.05 -8.62 11.34
CA THR A 74 -0.74 -9.98 11.77
C THR A 74 -1.95 -10.89 11.58
N ARG A 75 -1.79 -11.96 10.81
CA ARG A 75 -2.78 -13.00 10.60
C ARG A 75 -2.32 -14.29 11.26
N PHE A 76 -3.15 -14.83 12.14
CA PHE A 76 -2.93 -16.11 12.78
C PHE A 76 -3.70 -17.18 11.99
N VAL A 77 -2.98 -18.17 11.49
CA VAL A 77 -3.52 -19.14 10.51
C VAL A 77 -3.28 -20.57 11.01
N ASP A 78 -4.32 -21.38 11.02
CA ASP A 78 -4.17 -22.83 11.18
C ASP A 78 -3.59 -23.42 9.90
N GLU A 79 -2.37 -23.96 9.98
CA GLU A 79 -1.63 -24.49 8.82
C GLU A 79 -2.36 -25.63 8.13
N LYS A 80 -3.02 -26.49 8.92
CA LYS A 80 -3.68 -27.69 8.41
C LYS A 80 -4.93 -27.38 7.56
N SER A 81 -5.76 -26.45 8.05
CA SER A 81 -7.00 -26.05 7.35
C SER A 81 -6.80 -24.84 6.45
N ASN A 82 -5.65 -24.15 6.55
CA ASN A 82 -5.37 -22.85 5.94
C ASN A 82 -6.42 -21.79 6.31
N GLN A 83 -7.05 -21.94 7.49
CA GLN A 83 -8.06 -21.01 7.97
C GLN A 83 -7.45 -19.92 8.83
N MET A 84 -7.77 -18.67 8.52
CA MET A 84 -7.42 -17.53 9.37
C MET A 84 -8.28 -17.54 10.64
N ILE A 85 -7.64 -17.58 11.81
CA ILE A 85 -8.29 -17.59 13.12
C ILE A 85 -8.61 -16.17 13.58
N VAL A 86 -7.64 -15.28 13.47
CA VAL A 86 -7.79 -13.87 13.84
C VAL A 86 -6.80 -13.01 13.06
N ARG A 87 -7.14 -11.74 12.85
CA ARG A 87 -6.23 -10.72 12.35
C ARG A 87 -6.11 -9.60 13.38
N VAL A 88 -4.89 -9.14 13.58
CA VAL A 88 -4.56 -7.99 14.44
C VAL A 88 -3.95 -6.91 13.56
N ASP A 89 -4.53 -5.72 13.55
CA ASP A 89 -4.05 -4.56 12.80
C ASP A 89 -3.46 -3.55 13.78
N GLU A 90 -2.19 -3.16 13.57
CA GLU A 90 -1.44 -2.26 14.44
C GLU A 90 -0.91 -1.07 13.63
N GLY A 91 -0.79 0.09 14.28
CA GLY A 91 -0.16 1.30 13.70
C GLY A 91 -1.09 2.18 12.85
N GLU A 92 -2.27 1.74 12.43
CA GLU A 92 -3.14 2.50 11.52
C GLU A 92 -3.69 3.82 12.11
N GLY A 93 -3.71 3.98 13.43
CA GLY A 93 -4.27 5.17 14.11
C GLY A 93 -3.30 6.35 14.25
N TYR A 94 -2.03 6.21 13.83
CA TYR A 94 -0.97 7.18 14.11
C TYR A 94 -0.21 7.65 12.87
N ILE A 95 -0.87 7.67 11.72
CA ILE A 95 -0.23 8.02 10.44
C ILE A 95 -0.12 9.53 10.31
N THR A 96 1.11 10.05 10.17
CA THR A 96 1.37 11.44 9.87
C THR A 96 1.08 11.72 8.40
N PRO A 97 0.23 12.70 8.06
CA PRO A 97 -0.05 13.07 6.68
C PRO A 97 1.21 13.53 5.93
N LEU A 98 1.30 13.16 4.65
CA LEU A 98 2.39 13.58 3.78
C LEU A 98 2.35 15.09 3.53
N VAL A 99 3.47 15.74 3.79
CA VAL A 99 3.73 17.12 3.39
C VAL A 99 4.63 17.11 2.15
N LEU A 100 4.19 17.71 1.06
CA LEU A 100 4.99 17.84 -0.16
C LEU A 100 6.08 18.87 0.03
N THR A 101 7.24 18.42 0.46
CA THR A 101 8.45 19.23 0.56
C THR A 101 9.12 19.40 -0.81
N GLU A 102 10.00 20.36 -0.96
CA GLU A 102 10.74 20.59 -2.21
C GLU A 102 11.50 19.34 -2.71
N PRO A 103 12.20 18.56 -1.86
CA PRO A 103 12.84 17.32 -2.30
C PRO A 103 11.85 16.27 -2.83
N ILE A 104 10.65 16.18 -2.25
CA ILE A 104 9.61 15.26 -2.70
C ILE A 104 9.05 15.71 -4.05
N ILE A 105 8.77 17.00 -4.21
CA ILE A 105 8.31 17.60 -5.47
C ILE A 105 9.34 17.35 -6.57
N ASN A 106 10.63 17.54 -6.30
CA ASN A 106 11.69 17.28 -7.26
C ASN A 106 11.75 15.81 -7.69
N LYS A 107 11.56 14.85 -6.77
CA LYS A 107 11.44 13.43 -7.13
C LYS A 107 10.26 13.18 -8.06
N ILE A 108 9.11 13.80 -7.79
CA ILE A 108 7.91 13.66 -8.65
C ILE A 108 8.17 14.23 -10.05
N LEU A 109 8.75 15.43 -10.16
CA LEU A 109 9.06 16.09 -11.42
C LEU A 109 10.05 15.32 -12.29
N LEU A 110 11.05 14.69 -11.67
CA LEU A 110 12.08 13.91 -12.36
C LEU A 110 11.55 12.55 -12.83
N SER A 111 10.54 12.00 -12.16
CA SER A 111 9.99 10.67 -12.47
C SER A 111 9.32 10.63 -13.84
N ASP A 112 9.49 9.52 -14.54
CA ASP A 112 8.75 9.24 -15.78
C ASP A 112 7.32 8.84 -15.48
N ILE A 113 7.12 8.07 -14.38
CA ILE A 113 5.81 7.62 -13.91
C ILE A 113 5.74 7.80 -12.39
N VAL A 114 4.60 8.32 -11.90
CA VAL A 114 4.28 8.35 -10.47
C VAL A 114 3.06 7.45 -10.21
N ILE A 115 3.21 6.49 -9.32
CA ILE A 115 2.14 5.60 -8.89
C ILE A 115 1.71 6.01 -7.48
N VAL A 116 0.45 6.38 -7.33
CA VAL A 116 -0.17 6.70 -6.05
C VAL A 116 -1.02 5.51 -5.63
N SER A 117 -0.61 4.84 -4.54
CA SER A 117 -1.33 3.69 -3.95
C SER A 117 -1.95 4.14 -2.62
N ASP A 118 -3.20 4.60 -2.70
CA ASP A 118 -3.92 5.23 -1.60
C ASP A 118 -4.89 4.26 -0.93
N TYR A 119 -4.54 3.81 0.26
CA TYR A 119 -5.38 2.95 1.10
C TYR A 119 -6.31 3.74 2.02
N ASN A 120 -6.30 5.08 1.90
CA ASN A 120 -7.14 5.98 2.69
C ASN A 120 -6.95 5.81 4.21
N LYS A 121 -5.69 5.66 4.64
CA LYS A 121 -5.32 5.53 6.05
C LYS A 121 -4.84 6.85 6.67
N GLY A 122 -4.90 7.95 5.91
CA GLY A 122 -4.57 9.29 6.40
C GLY A 122 -3.22 9.83 5.95
N PHE A 123 -2.38 9.05 5.27
CA PHE A 123 -1.11 9.53 4.74
C PHE A 123 -1.29 10.54 3.60
N LEU A 124 -2.24 10.27 2.69
CA LEU A 124 -2.53 11.13 1.55
C LEU A 124 -3.85 11.87 1.74
N SER A 125 -3.86 13.18 1.53
CA SER A 125 -5.09 13.98 1.39
C SER A 125 -5.48 14.14 -0.08
N ASP A 126 -6.74 14.49 -0.36
CA ASP A 126 -7.19 14.78 -1.73
C ASP A 126 -6.38 15.92 -2.37
N GLU A 127 -5.98 16.92 -1.56
CA GLU A 127 -5.14 18.03 -2.01
C GLU A 127 -3.74 17.54 -2.41
N VAL A 128 -3.13 16.66 -1.60
CA VAL A 128 -1.81 16.08 -1.88
C VAL A 128 -1.85 15.25 -3.15
N ILE A 129 -2.85 14.37 -3.31
CA ILE A 129 -3.03 13.56 -4.52
C ILE A 129 -3.18 14.46 -5.74
N SER A 130 -3.96 15.53 -5.62
CA SER A 130 -4.16 16.53 -6.68
C SER A 130 -2.86 17.21 -7.10
N LYS A 131 -2.04 17.61 -6.11
CA LYS A 131 -0.73 18.23 -6.37
C LYS A 131 0.26 17.23 -7.00
N ILE A 132 0.27 15.97 -6.55
CA ILE A 132 1.09 14.91 -7.16
C ILE A 132 0.72 14.77 -8.65
N ALA A 133 -0.57 14.66 -8.96
CA ALA A 133 -1.03 14.56 -10.35
C ALA A 133 -0.69 15.80 -11.18
N TYR A 134 -0.65 16.99 -10.57
CA TYR A 134 -0.24 18.22 -11.23
C TYR A 134 1.25 18.22 -11.60
N TYR A 135 2.13 17.77 -10.71
CA TYR A 135 3.58 17.78 -10.93
C TYR A 135 4.07 16.60 -11.77
N ALA A 136 3.40 15.45 -11.72
CA ALA A 136 3.83 14.25 -12.43
C ALA A 136 3.70 14.38 -13.96
N LYS A 137 4.66 13.82 -14.72
CA LYS A 137 4.56 13.65 -16.18
C LYS A 137 3.41 12.68 -16.52
N ILE A 138 3.42 11.51 -15.87
CA ILE A 138 2.38 10.49 -15.94
C ILE A 138 2.05 10.09 -14.51
N SER A 139 0.77 10.07 -14.13
CA SER A 139 0.34 9.60 -12.82
C SER A 139 -0.70 8.49 -12.94
N ILE A 140 -0.54 7.45 -12.11
CA ILE A 140 -1.47 6.34 -11.96
C ILE A 140 -1.97 6.37 -10.53
N LEU A 141 -3.28 6.37 -10.34
CA LEU A 141 -3.90 6.36 -9.01
C LEU A 141 -4.67 5.07 -8.81
N ASP A 142 -4.28 4.30 -7.79
CA ASP A 142 -5.06 3.21 -7.20
C ASP A 142 -5.51 3.65 -5.81
N SER A 143 -6.81 3.87 -5.62
CA SER A 143 -7.34 4.45 -4.39
C SER A 143 -8.61 3.77 -3.92
N LYS A 144 -8.73 3.60 -2.60
CA LYS A 144 -9.97 3.14 -1.95
C LYS A 144 -11.00 4.25 -1.70
N ARG A 145 -10.69 5.48 -2.10
CA ARG A 145 -11.62 6.62 -2.00
C ARG A 145 -12.64 6.61 -3.12
N LYS A 146 -13.81 7.20 -2.86
CA LYS A 146 -14.78 7.47 -3.93
C LYS A 146 -14.22 8.56 -4.85
N MET A 147 -14.03 8.24 -6.13
CA MET A 147 -13.36 9.05 -7.13
C MET A 147 -14.07 10.38 -7.51
N SER A 148 -15.31 10.59 -7.07
CA SER A 148 -16.12 11.77 -7.46
C SER A 148 -15.50 13.14 -7.10
N ASN A 149 -14.59 13.18 -6.13
CA ASN A 149 -13.96 14.42 -5.66
C ASN A 149 -12.61 14.71 -6.32
N LEU A 150 -11.94 13.71 -6.90
CA LEU A 150 -10.58 13.80 -7.45
C LEU A 150 -10.56 14.30 -8.91
N PHE A 151 -11.67 14.18 -9.66
CA PHE A 151 -11.74 14.53 -11.08
C PHE A 151 -11.88 16.03 -11.41
N LYS A 152 -11.80 16.92 -10.43
CA LYS A 152 -11.85 18.38 -10.70
C LYS A 152 -10.55 18.97 -11.26
N ILE A 153 -9.49 18.16 -11.43
CA ILE A 153 -8.24 18.61 -12.01
C ILE A 153 -8.33 18.48 -13.53
N ARG A 154 -8.83 19.53 -14.16
CA ARG A 154 -8.82 19.68 -15.62
C ARG A 154 -7.52 20.39 -16.05
N ASP A 155 -6.46 19.62 -16.26
CA ASP A 155 -5.43 20.03 -17.20
C ASP A 155 -5.51 19.06 -18.40
N ARG A 156 -5.81 19.60 -19.60
CA ARG A 156 -6.09 18.81 -20.82
C ARG A 156 -4.89 17.98 -21.31
N ASN A 157 -3.71 18.19 -20.73
CA ASN A 157 -2.47 17.56 -21.17
C ASN A 157 -1.93 16.49 -20.20
N LYS A 158 -2.60 16.23 -19.06
CA LYS A 158 -2.16 15.22 -18.07
C LYS A 158 -3.16 14.08 -17.97
N ARG A 159 -2.67 12.86 -18.12
CA ARG A 159 -3.50 11.64 -18.04
C ARG A 159 -3.39 11.06 -16.66
N LEU A 160 -4.50 11.12 -15.91
CA LEU A 160 -4.69 10.33 -14.69
C LEU A 160 -5.34 9.00 -15.11
N PHE A 161 -4.60 7.90 -14.94
CA PHE A 161 -5.14 6.56 -15.13
C PHE A 161 -5.56 6.01 -13.77
N SER A 162 -6.86 5.76 -13.60
CA SER A 162 -7.36 4.95 -12.49
C SER A 162 -7.68 3.56 -13.01
N PRO A 163 -7.11 2.50 -12.44
CA PRO A 163 -7.62 1.17 -12.70
C PRO A 163 -9.06 1.13 -12.19
N LEU A 164 -9.95 0.53 -12.97
CA LEU A 164 -11.36 0.38 -12.66
C LEU A 164 -11.51 -0.30 -11.29
N SER A 165 -11.81 0.50 -10.28
CA SER A 165 -12.29 0.00 -9.00
C SER A 165 -13.69 -0.51 -9.22
N ASN A 166 -13.87 -1.79 -9.43
CA ASN A 166 -15.07 -2.57 -9.13
C ASN A 166 -14.97 -3.96 -9.76
N VAL A 167 -14.23 -4.84 -9.13
CA VAL A 167 -14.56 -6.27 -9.16
C VAL A 167 -14.36 -6.78 -7.74
N TYR A 168 -15.36 -6.55 -6.90
CA TYR A 168 -15.59 -7.39 -5.75
C TYR A 168 -16.77 -8.31 -6.13
N MET A 169 -16.45 -9.52 -6.53
CA MET A 169 -17.35 -10.67 -6.31
C MET A 169 -16.90 -11.41 -5.06
#